data_de174243748cd674f08ff5ec97ec1858
#
_entry.id   de174243748cd674f08ff5ec97ec1858
#
_cell.length_a   1.000
_cell.length_b   1.000
_cell.length_c   1.000
_cell.angle_alpha   90.00
_cell.angle_beta   90.00
_cell.angle_gamma   90.00
#
_symmetry.space_group_name_H-M   'P 1'
#
loop_
_entity.id
_entity.type
_entity.pdbx_description
1 polymer ?
#
loop_
_entity_poly.entity_id
_entity_poly.type
_entity_poly.pdbx_seq_one_letter_code
_entity_poly.pdbx_strand_id
1 'polypeptide(L)'
;MYSLGMKVRDYECDIQRVVNNANYQHYMEHARHEFLESLGVSFSALHEQGLDLMVSKITIEYKRPLRGSDMFEVRINMERKGAKLIIRQDIYNLDGDVLATKGEVEVICLDNGRLTRGELFDKLFKDYFDKNA
;
A
#
# COMPACT_ATOMS: atom_id res chain seq x y z
N MET A 1 -2.63 12.36 3.35
CA MET A 1 -3.22 11.05 2.94
C MET A 1 -3.37 11.00 1.42
N TYR A 2 -3.00 9.90 0.83
CA TYR A 2 -3.19 9.64 -0.60
C TYR A 2 -4.32 8.63 -0.78
N SER A 3 -5.11 8.77 -1.83
CA SER A 3 -6.13 7.78 -2.15
C SER A 3 -6.17 7.52 -3.65
N LEU A 4 -6.46 6.27 -4.02
CA LEU A 4 -6.59 5.85 -5.40
C LEU A 4 -7.91 5.12 -5.58
N GLY A 5 -8.76 5.64 -6.47
CA GLY A 5 -10.04 5.02 -6.80
C GLY A 5 -9.89 3.96 -7.88
N MET A 6 -10.63 2.87 -7.72
CA MET A 6 -10.66 1.76 -8.69
C MET A 6 -12.06 1.17 -8.77
N LYS A 7 -12.30 0.40 -9.83
CA LYS A 7 -13.53 -0.36 -10.01
C LYS A 7 -13.20 -1.85 -10.05
N VAL A 8 -13.97 -2.66 -9.32
CA VAL A 8 -13.81 -4.11 -9.35
C VAL A 8 -14.15 -4.64 -10.74
N ARG A 9 -13.28 -5.48 -11.28
CA ARG A 9 -13.45 -6.15 -12.59
C ARG A 9 -14.00 -7.55 -12.38
N ASP A 10 -14.81 -8.01 -13.33
CA ASP A 10 -15.47 -9.33 -13.23
C ASP A 10 -14.48 -10.48 -13.01
N TYR A 11 -13.34 -10.45 -13.70
CA TYR A 11 -12.34 -11.51 -13.59
C TYR A 11 -11.60 -11.51 -12.25
N GLU A 12 -11.81 -10.50 -11.41
CA GLU A 12 -11.22 -10.44 -10.08
C GLU A 12 -12.08 -11.16 -9.03
N CYS A 13 -13.27 -11.55 -9.40
CA CYS A 13 -14.22 -12.22 -8.51
C CYS A 13 -14.13 -13.74 -8.66
N ASP A 14 -14.42 -14.45 -7.56
CA ASP A 14 -14.48 -15.90 -7.53
C ASP A 14 -15.90 -16.41 -7.83
N ILE A 15 -16.09 -17.72 -7.67
CA ILE A 15 -17.38 -18.36 -7.93
C ILE A 15 -18.50 -17.83 -7.03
N GLN A 16 -18.16 -17.26 -5.89
CA GLN A 16 -19.12 -16.64 -4.96
C GLN A 16 -19.47 -15.22 -5.34
N ARG A 17 -18.91 -14.71 -6.45
CA ARG A 17 -19.13 -13.36 -6.98
C ARG A 17 -18.61 -12.25 -6.07
N VAL A 18 -17.64 -12.58 -5.23
CA VAL A 18 -16.92 -11.61 -4.42
C VAL A 18 -15.47 -11.59 -4.85
N VAL A 19 -14.79 -10.46 -4.63
CA VAL A 19 -13.36 -10.34 -4.97
C VAL A 19 -12.56 -11.42 -4.27
N ASN A 20 -11.74 -12.14 -5.04
CA ASN A 20 -10.84 -13.15 -4.50
C ASN A 20 -9.86 -12.50 -3.53
N ASN A 21 -9.60 -13.17 -2.39
CA ASN A 21 -8.76 -12.64 -1.32
C ASN A 21 -7.39 -12.17 -1.82
N ALA A 22 -6.78 -12.84 -2.77
CA ALA A 22 -5.48 -12.48 -3.31
C ALA A 22 -5.50 -11.12 -4.03
N ASN A 23 -6.63 -10.72 -4.59
CA ASN A 23 -6.74 -9.48 -5.34
C ASN A 23 -6.71 -8.24 -4.45
N TYR A 24 -7.09 -8.34 -3.18
CA TYR A 24 -6.95 -7.21 -2.25
C TYR A 24 -5.48 -6.81 -2.09
N GLN A 25 -4.59 -7.78 -2.05
CA GLN A 25 -3.15 -7.51 -2.01
C GLN A 25 -2.68 -6.85 -3.30
N HIS A 26 -3.20 -7.25 -4.45
CA HIS A 26 -2.90 -6.62 -5.74
C HIS A 26 -3.37 -5.18 -5.78
N TYR A 27 -4.56 -4.89 -5.24
CA TYR A 27 -5.06 -3.51 -5.16
C TYR A 27 -4.13 -2.64 -4.30
N MET A 28 -3.69 -3.17 -3.18
CA MET A 28 -2.77 -2.46 -2.28
C MET A 28 -1.43 -2.18 -2.99
N GLU A 29 -0.89 -3.17 -3.67
CA GLU A 29 0.37 -3.04 -4.40
C GLU A 29 0.27 -1.98 -5.50
N HIS A 30 -0.80 -2.04 -6.29
CA HIS A 30 -1.02 -1.08 -7.35
C HIS A 30 -1.11 0.35 -6.80
N ALA A 31 -1.85 0.53 -5.71
CA ALA A 31 -1.99 1.84 -5.08
C ALA A 31 -0.66 2.38 -4.55
N ARG A 32 0.19 1.51 -3.96
CA ARG A 32 1.53 1.90 -3.52
C ARG A 32 2.37 2.37 -4.70
N HIS A 33 2.35 1.63 -5.81
CA HIS A 33 3.14 1.97 -7.00
C HIS A 33 2.70 3.30 -7.59
N GLU A 34 1.40 3.53 -7.72
CA GLU A 34 0.85 4.79 -8.21
C GLU A 34 1.25 5.96 -7.29
N PHE A 35 1.18 5.74 -5.98
CA PHE A 35 1.59 6.76 -5.01
C PHE A 35 3.06 7.14 -5.18
N LEU A 36 3.94 6.13 -5.23
CA LEU A 36 5.38 6.35 -5.36
C LEU A 36 5.73 7.01 -6.70
N GLU A 37 5.07 6.60 -7.75
CA GLU A 37 5.23 7.22 -9.07
C GLU A 37 4.82 8.70 -9.03
N SER A 38 3.73 9.03 -8.31
CA SER A 38 3.26 10.40 -8.17
C SER A 38 4.28 11.29 -7.44
N LEU A 39 5.15 10.71 -6.62
CA LEU A 39 6.22 11.41 -5.91
C LEU A 39 7.51 11.53 -6.72
N GLY A 40 7.56 10.93 -7.91
CA GLY A 40 8.76 10.89 -8.73
C GLY A 40 9.83 9.93 -8.22
N VAL A 41 9.47 8.98 -7.37
CA VAL A 41 10.41 7.98 -6.85
C VAL A 41 10.69 6.94 -7.94
N SER A 42 11.97 6.75 -8.27
CA SER A 42 12.41 5.74 -9.21
C SER A 42 13.11 4.60 -8.46
N PHE A 43 12.49 3.42 -8.45
CA PHE A 43 13.09 2.24 -7.82
C PHE A 43 14.34 1.80 -8.55
N SER A 44 14.39 1.92 -9.89
CA SER A 44 15.58 1.54 -10.64
C SER A 44 16.76 2.45 -10.33
N ALA A 45 16.52 3.76 -10.18
CA ALA A 45 17.57 4.70 -9.81
C ALA A 45 18.09 4.42 -8.39
N LEU A 46 17.19 4.09 -7.45
CA LEU A 46 17.59 3.71 -6.09
C LEU A 46 18.41 2.43 -6.12
N HIS A 47 17.96 1.43 -6.87
CA HIS A 47 18.67 0.16 -6.98
C HIS A 47 20.08 0.34 -7.53
N GLU A 48 20.28 1.20 -8.52
CA GLU A 48 21.60 1.52 -9.07
C GLU A 48 22.53 2.13 -8.01
N GLN A 49 21.95 2.80 -7.00
CA GLN A 49 22.70 3.33 -5.87
C GLN A 49 22.88 2.31 -4.75
N GLY A 50 22.41 1.10 -4.93
CA GLY A 50 22.47 0.04 -3.92
C GLY A 50 21.34 0.08 -2.91
N LEU A 51 20.31 0.91 -3.14
CA LEU A 51 19.19 1.09 -2.21
C LEU A 51 17.96 0.35 -2.69
N ASP A 52 17.43 -0.55 -1.87
CA ASP A 52 16.23 -1.32 -2.19
C ASP A 52 15.20 -1.19 -1.07
N LEU A 53 13.97 -0.89 -1.46
CA LEU A 53 12.83 -0.88 -0.56
C LEU A 53 12.12 -2.22 -0.68
N MET A 54 12.08 -2.98 0.41
CA MET A 54 11.56 -4.33 0.41
C MET A 54 10.39 -4.45 1.38
N VAL A 55 9.30 -5.07 0.93
CA VAL A 55 8.18 -5.42 1.82
C VAL A 55 8.63 -6.58 2.70
N SER A 56 8.56 -6.39 4.02
CA SER A 56 8.94 -7.42 4.98
C SER A 56 7.73 -8.11 5.61
N LYS A 57 6.58 -7.45 5.62
CA LYS A 57 5.37 -8.01 6.20
C LYS A 57 4.15 -7.31 5.64
N ILE A 58 3.09 -8.08 5.41
CA ILE A 58 1.77 -7.56 5.04
C ILE A 58 0.75 -8.17 5.98
N THR A 59 -0.11 -7.33 6.55
CA THR A 59 -1.24 -7.77 7.35
C THR A 59 -2.52 -7.28 6.70
N ILE A 60 -3.46 -8.18 6.46
CA ILE A 60 -4.75 -7.83 5.84
C ILE A 60 -5.87 -8.45 6.68
N GLU A 61 -6.82 -7.61 7.07
CA GLU A 61 -8.05 -8.05 7.70
C GLU A 61 -9.21 -7.79 6.76
N TYR A 62 -9.94 -8.85 6.41
CA TYR A 62 -11.09 -8.78 5.51
C TYR A 62 -12.34 -8.47 6.34
N LYS A 63 -12.93 -7.30 6.15
CA LYS A 63 -14.08 -6.82 6.92
C LYS A 63 -15.39 -7.03 6.18
N ARG A 64 -15.44 -6.60 4.91
CA ARG A 64 -16.60 -6.72 4.04
C ARG A 64 -16.16 -7.01 2.61
N PRO A 65 -16.79 -7.97 1.93
CA PRO A 65 -16.38 -8.31 0.56
C PRO A 65 -16.75 -7.20 -0.42
N LEU A 66 -15.86 -6.97 -1.39
CA LEU A 66 -16.16 -6.20 -2.58
C LEU A 66 -16.73 -7.14 -3.62
N ARG A 67 -17.63 -6.63 -4.46
CA ARG A 67 -18.31 -7.39 -5.52
C ARG A 67 -18.02 -6.76 -6.87
N GLY A 68 -18.34 -7.48 -7.92
CA GLY A 68 -18.17 -6.99 -9.29
C GLY A 68 -18.83 -5.64 -9.48
N SER A 69 -18.15 -4.74 -10.17
CA SER A 69 -18.55 -3.38 -10.47
C SER A 69 -18.57 -2.42 -9.28
N ASP A 70 -18.24 -2.87 -8.07
CA ASP A 70 -18.11 -1.94 -6.94
C ASP A 70 -17.00 -0.93 -7.21
N MET A 71 -17.28 0.33 -6.85
CA MET A 71 -16.27 1.38 -6.84
C MET A 71 -15.67 1.46 -5.45
N PHE A 72 -14.36 1.48 -5.37
CA PHE A 72 -13.65 1.53 -4.09
C PHE A 72 -12.43 2.43 -4.20
N GLU A 73 -11.85 2.75 -3.06
CA GLU A 73 -10.56 3.43 -3.04
C GLU A 73 -9.65 2.82 -1.99
N VAL A 74 -8.35 2.89 -2.26
CA VAL A 74 -7.30 2.54 -1.31
C VAL A 74 -6.80 3.84 -0.70
N ARG A 75 -6.87 3.96 0.62
CA ARG A 75 -6.41 5.14 1.37
C ARG A 75 -5.08 4.83 2.01
N ILE A 76 -4.07 5.65 1.72
CA ILE A 76 -2.70 5.41 2.15
C ILE A 76 -2.27 6.46 3.17
N ASN A 77 -1.79 5.99 4.32
CA ASN A 77 -1.11 6.79 5.33
C ASN A 77 0.21 6.12 5.67
N MET A 78 1.18 6.91 6.08
CA MET A 78 2.52 6.40 6.39
C MET A 78 2.98 6.86 7.76
N GLU A 79 3.80 6.02 8.42
CA GLU A 79 4.51 6.39 9.63
C GLU A 79 5.85 5.65 9.71
N ARG A 80 6.77 6.18 10.48
CA ARG A 80 8.04 5.50 10.78
C ARG A 80 7.90 4.75 12.09
N LYS A 81 8.48 3.55 12.12
CA LYS A 81 8.54 2.75 13.35
C LYS A 81 9.90 2.05 13.41
N GLY A 82 10.85 2.68 14.09
CA GLY A 82 12.23 2.20 14.09
C GLY A 82 12.82 2.27 12.69
N ALA A 83 13.40 1.18 12.22
CA ALA A 83 13.97 1.08 10.88
C ALA A 83 12.92 0.85 9.79
N LYS A 84 11.66 0.69 10.16
CA LYS A 84 10.59 0.33 9.23
C LYS A 84 9.76 1.53 8.82
N LEU A 85 9.25 1.47 7.60
CA LEU A 85 8.17 2.31 7.14
C LEU A 85 6.89 1.50 7.24
N ILE A 86 5.89 2.03 7.93
CA ILE A 86 4.58 1.40 8.02
C ILE A 86 3.64 2.14 7.06
N ILE A 87 3.10 1.41 6.10
CA ILE A 87 2.14 1.95 5.14
C ILE A 87 0.78 1.36 5.46
N ARG A 88 -0.16 2.20 5.88
CA ARG A 88 -1.54 1.78 6.07
C ARG A 88 -2.28 1.95 4.76
N GLN A 89 -2.94 0.88 4.34
CA GLN A 89 -3.63 0.83 3.06
C GLN A 89 -5.02 0.24 3.24
N ASP A 90 -5.92 1.04 3.80
CA ASP A 90 -7.30 0.61 4.00
C ASP A 90 -8.10 0.77 2.72
N ILE A 91 -8.95 -0.20 2.44
CA ILE A 91 -9.81 -0.23 1.25
C ILE A 91 -11.24 0.07 1.68
N TYR A 92 -11.83 1.09 1.07
CA TYR A 92 -13.20 1.52 1.35
C TYR A 92 -14.07 1.34 0.11
N ASN A 93 -15.20 0.66 0.29
CA ASN A 93 -16.24 0.66 -0.73
C ASN A 93 -16.86 2.05 -0.76
N LEU A 94 -16.89 2.69 -1.93
CA LEU A 94 -17.39 4.05 -2.05
C LEU A 94 -18.92 4.13 -1.98
N ASP A 95 -19.61 2.99 -2.13
CA ASP A 95 -21.03 2.92 -1.82
C ASP A 95 -21.19 2.81 -0.31
N GLY A 96 -21.55 3.91 0.33
CA GLY A 96 -21.72 3.99 1.77
C GLY A 96 -20.45 4.20 2.58
N ASP A 97 -19.31 4.40 1.92
CA ASP A 97 -18.02 4.62 2.58
C ASP A 97 -17.70 3.55 3.64
N VAL A 98 -17.83 2.29 3.25
CA VAL A 98 -17.71 1.15 4.15
C VAL A 98 -16.31 0.56 4.08
N LEU A 99 -15.69 0.34 5.23
CA LEU A 99 -14.38 -0.33 5.30
C LEU A 99 -14.51 -1.78 4.82
N ALA A 100 -13.90 -2.08 3.69
CA ALA A 100 -13.88 -3.42 3.13
C ALA A 100 -12.71 -4.24 3.66
N THR A 101 -11.52 -3.63 3.71
CA THR A 101 -10.29 -4.31 4.10
C THR A 101 -9.39 -3.35 4.84
N LYS A 102 -8.84 -3.82 5.96
CA LYS A 102 -7.82 -3.07 6.71
C LYS A 102 -6.46 -3.65 6.36
N GLY A 103 -5.57 -2.83 5.80
CA GLY A 103 -4.26 -3.28 5.36
C GLY A 103 -3.12 -2.53 5.99
N GLU A 104 -2.03 -3.26 6.28
CA GLU A 104 -0.81 -2.67 6.80
C GLU A 104 0.38 -3.36 6.13
N VAL A 105 1.32 -2.56 5.64
CA VAL A 105 2.51 -3.03 4.94
C VAL A 105 3.74 -2.50 5.67
N GLU A 106 4.65 -3.39 6.05
CA GLU A 106 5.91 -3.01 6.65
C GLU A 106 7.01 -3.10 5.59
N VAL A 107 7.75 -2.00 5.44
CA VAL A 107 8.80 -1.88 4.42
C VAL A 107 10.13 -1.61 5.12
N ILE A 108 11.17 -2.28 4.65
CA ILE A 108 12.55 -2.05 5.11
C ILE A 108 13.37 -1.49 3.96
N CYS A 109 14.45 -0.80 4.30
CA CYS A 109 15.39 -0.29 3.31
C CYS A 109 16.72 -1.02 3.47
N LEU A 110 17.20 -1.60 2.37
CA LEU A 110 18.50 -2.26 2.32
C LEU A 110 19.48 -1.37 1.55
N ASP A 111 20.70 -1.27 2.05
CA ASP A 111 21.83 -0.62 1.37
C ASP A 111 22.87 -1.68 1.07
N ASN A 112 23.05 -2.01 -0.20
CA ASN A 112 23.91 -3.09 -0.64
C ASN A 112 23.65 -4.40 0.13
N GLY A 113 22.37 -4.71 0.33
CA GLY A 113 21.90 -5.91 0.99
C GLY A 113 21.88 -5.85 2.51
N ARG A 114 22.28 -4.72 3.11
CA ARG A 114 22.31 -4.55 4.56
C ARG A 114 21.14 -3.71 5.04
N LEU A 115 20.51 -4.11 6.14
CA LEU A 115 19.41 -3.35 6.73
C LEU A 115 19.93 -1.99 7.20
N THR A 116 19.25 -0.93 6.76
CA THR A 116 19.52 0.44 7.22
C THR A 116 18.63 0.78 8.41
N ARG A 117 18.83 1.98 8.98
CA ARG A 117 17.96 2.52 10.01
C ARG A 117 16.73 3.21 9.45
N GLY A 118 16.59 3.20 8.11
CA GLY A 118 15.42 3.78 7.44
C GLY A 118 15.53 5.27 7.19
N GLU A 119 16.73 5.85 7.16
CA GLU A 119 16.91 7.30 6.92
C GLU A 119 16.33 7.72 5.57
N LEU A 120 16.38 6.84 4.57
CA LEU A 120 15.83 7.11 3.25
C LEU A 120 14.32 7.39 3.32
N PHE A 121 13.59 6.73 4.23
CA PHE A 121 12.16 6.96 4.38
C PHE A 121 11.85 8.39 4.79
N ASP A 122 12.63 8.97 5.69
CA ASP A 122 12.45 10.37 6.08
C ASP A 122 12.72 11.29 4.90
N LYS A 123 13.75 10.97 4.12
CA LYS A 123 14.14 11.76 2.97
C LYS A 123 13.06 11.77 1.87
N LEU A 124 12.44 10.61 1.63
CA LEU A 124 11.44 10.47 0.56
C LEU A 124 10.03 10.82 1.01
N PHE A 125 9.67 10.52 2.26
CA PHE A 125 8.27 10.48 2.69
C PHE A 125 7.94 11.33 3.90
N LYS A 126 8.87 12.11 4.43
CA LYS A 126 8.69 12.91 5.63
C LYS A 126 7.38 13.71 5.63
N ASP A 127 7.05 14.32 4.49
CA ASP A 127 5.88 15.18 4.37
C ASP A 127 4.56 14.39 4.36
N TYR A 128 4.64 13.06 4.24
CA TYR A 128 3.49 12.17 4.15
C TYR A 128 3.28 11.34 5.41
N PHE A 129 4.12 11.53 6.43
CA PHE A 129 3.94 10.82 7.69
C PHE A 129 2.72 11.35 8.44
N ASP A 130 1.96 10.40 9.01
CA ASP A 130 0.81 10.73 9.83
C ASP A 130 1.29 11.41 11.11
N LYS A 131 0.89 12.67 11.30
CA LYS A 131 1.29 13.48 12.44
C LYS A 131 0.62 13.07 13.75
N ASN A 132 -0.42 12.24 13.66
CA ASN A 132 -1.17 11.75 14.80
C ASN A 132 -0.81 10.31 15.18
N ALA A 133 0.16 9.74 14.52
CA ALA A 133 0.59 8.36 14.76
C ALA A 133 1.53 8.28 15.98
#